data_6ea2b29079b37b7c4e8854f7f320c1e1
#
_entry.id   6ea2b29079b37b7c4e8854f7f320c1e1
#
_cell.length_a   1.000
_cell.length_b   1.000
_cell.length_c   1.000
_cell.angle_alpha   90.00
_cell.angle_beta   90.00
_cell.angle_gamma   90.00
#
_symmetry.space_group_name_H-M   'P 1'
#
loop_
_entity.id
_entity.type
_entity.pdbx_description
1 polymer ?
#
loop_
_entity_poly.entity_id
_entity_poly.type
_entity_poly.pdbx_seq_one_letter_code
_entity_poly.pdbx_strand_id
1 'polypeptide(L)'
;NIAADISRTPPIEFNPFSGAGTYPGAVSYFEQRRVFAGTLNAPQSLWMTRTGTESNLSYSLPTKDDDAIAFRVAAREANTIRHLLPLDSLMALTAAAEWRVTSVNSDAITPSSVAVRPQSYVGAGQAQPVVVNSSILYGAARGGHVRELAYNWQAGGYITGDLSLRAPH
;
A
#
# COMPACT_ATOMS: atom_id res chain seq x y z
N ASN A 1 14.72 37.99 -26.11
CA ASN A 1 15.24 36.62 -26.16
C ASN A 1 14.41 35.76 -25.18
N ILE A 2 13.26 35.32 -25.65
CA ILE A 2 12.47 34.30 -24.95
C ILE A 2 13.07 32.98 -25.39
N ALA A 3 14.12 32.55 -24.70
CA ALA A 3 14.45 31.14 -24.71
C ALA A 3 13.26 30.47 -24.03
N ALA A 4 12.37 29.89 -24.80
CA ALA A 4 11.32 29.06 -24.29
C ALA A 4 12.00 27.99 -23.41
N ASP A 5 11.68 27.98 -22.13
CA ASP A 5 12.12 26.93 -21.22
C ASP A 5 11.46 25.64 -21.66
N ILE A 6 12.08 24.95 -22.62
CA ILE A 6 11.63 23.69 -23.22
C ILE A 6 11.81 22.54 -22.21
N SER A 7 12.32 22.80 -21.01
CA SER A 7 12.57 21.79 -19.99
C SER A 7 11.32 21.43 -19.16
N ARG A 8 10.24 22.19 -19.30
CA ARG A 8 8.99 21.94 -18.59
C ARG A 8 8.01 21.19 -19.46
N THR A 9 8.19 19.89 -19.60
CA THR A 9 7.11 19.03 -20.05
C THR A 9 5.97 19.11 -19.04
N PRO A 10 4.73 19.44 -19.44
CA PRO A 10 3.62 19.42 -18.52
C PRO A 10 3.44 18.02 -17.93
N PRO A 11 2.97 17.90 -16.67
CA PRO A 11 2.69 16.60 -16.09
C PRO A 11 1.72 15.80 -16.97
N ILE A 12 1.99 14.51 -17.12
CA ILE A 12 1.13 13.61 -17.88
C ILE A 12 -0.07 13.25 -17.00
N GLU A 13 -1.26 13.60 -17.43
CA GLU A 13 -2.50 13.19 -16.76
C GLU A 13 -2.71 11.69 -16.90
N PHE A 14 -3.04 11.05 -15.81
CA PHE A 14 -3.30 9.62 -15.76
C PHE A 14 -4.47 9.33 -14.83
N ASN A 15 -5.51 8.68 -15.38
CA ASN A 15 -6.66 8.22 -14.61
C ASN A 15 -6.78 6.69 -14.74
N PRO A 16 -6.24 5.92 -13.77
CA PRO A 16 -6.34 4.47 -13.79
C PRO A 16 -7.74 3.96 -13.47
N PHE A 17 -8.62 4.82 -12.93
CA PHE A 17 -9.93 4.45 -12.38
C PHE A 17 -11.07 4.82 -13.33
N SER A 18 -10.96 4.42 -14.58
CA SER A 18 -11.96 4.70 -15.62
C SER A 18 -12.47 3.40 -16.26
N GLY A 19 -13.70 3.03 -15.99
CA GLY A 19 -14.34 1.86 -16.56
C GLY A 19 -14.62 0.73 -15.56
N ALA A 20 -15.24 -0.33 -16.06
CA ALA A 20 -15.61 -1.48 -15.23
C ALA A 20 -14.38 -2.22 -14.66
N GLY A 21 -14.41 -2.54 -13.38
CA GLY A 21 -13.35 -3.28 -12.69
C GLY A 21 -12.09 -2.48 -12.37
N THR A 22 -12.08 -1.15 -12.59
CA THR A 22 -10.91 -0.30 -12.32
C THR A 22 -11.01 0.46 -11.00
N TYR A 23 -12.13 0.38 -10.30
CA TYR A 23 -12.31 1.11 -9.04
C TYR A 23 -11.62 0.40 -7.88
N PRO A 24 -10.89 1.14 -7.02
CA PRO A 24 -10.16 0.56 -5.91
C PRO A 24 -11.09 0.10 -4.78
N GLY A 25 -10.78 -1.05 -4.18
CA GLY A 25 -11.48 -1.58 -3.02
C GLY A 25 -10.87 -1.17 -1.67
N ALA A 26 -9.66 -0.64 -1.68
CA ALA A 26 -8.95 -0.18 -0.49
C ALA A 26 -8.39 1.23 -0.70
N VAL A 27 -8.52 2.08 0.32
CA VAL A 27 -8.04 3.48 0.30
C VAL A 27 -7.43 3.80 1.67
N SER A 28 -6.33 4.54 1.65
CA SER A 28 -5.69 5.05 2.87
C SER A 28 -4.92 6.33 2.57
N TYR A 29 -4.34 6.92 3.62
CA TYR A 29 -3.42 8.04 3.52
C TYR A 29 -2.08 7.65 4.10
N PHE A 30 -1.01 7.97 3.42
CA PHE A 30 0.35 7.72 3.87
C PHE A 30 1.31 8.77 3.33
N GLU A 31 2.12 9.38 4.20
CA GLU A 31 3.13 10.39 3.84
C GLU A 31 2.59 11.49 2.89
N GLN A 32 1.48 12.12 3.25
CA GLN A 32 0.81 13.18 2.48
C GLN A 32 0.32 12.75 1.09
N ARG A 33 0.15 11.45 0.88
CA ARG A 33 -0.41 10.88 -0.35
C ARG A 33 -1.67 10.09 -0.03
N ARG A 34 -2.65 10.15 -0.91
CA ARG A 34 -3.76 9.21 -0.89
C ARG A 34 -3.35 7.95 -1.63
N VAL A 35 -3.58 6.80 -1.03
CA VAL A 35 -3.21 5.49 -1.58
C VAL A 35 -4.47 4.72 -1.95
N PHE A 36 -4.47 4.17 -3.15
CA PHE A 36 -5.54 3.33 -3.68
C PHE A 36 -5.00 1.96 -4.05
N ALA A 37 -5.77 0.91 -3.81
CA ALA A 37 -5.37 -0.43 -4.15
C ALA A 37 -6.57 -1.38 -4.34
N GLY A 38 -6.30 -2.56 -4.88
CA GLY A 38 -7.26 -3.67 -4.90
C GLY A 38 -8.39 -3.47 -5.90
N THR A 39 -8.10 -3.12 -7.15
CA THR A 39 -9.10 -3.14 -8.23
C THR A 39 -9.34 -4.57 -8.73
N LEU A 40 -10.48 -4.83 -9.34
CA LEU A 40 -10.76 -6.16 -9.93
C LEU A 40 -9.80 -6.50 -11.07
N ASN A 41 -9.48 -5.52 -11.92
CA ASN A 41 -8.61 -5.73 -13.08
C ASN A 41 -7.12 -5.77 -12.71
N ALA A 42 -6.74 -5.14 -11.61
CA ALA A 42 -5.36 -5.07 -11.11
C ALA A 42 -5.32 -5.25 -9.57
N PRO A 43 -5.62 -6.45 -9.06
CA PRO A 43 -5.85 -6.67 -7.63
C PRO A 43 -4.61 -6.47 -6.76
N GLN A 44 -3.42 -6.54 -7.35
CA GLN A 44 -2.13 -6.40 -6.66
C GLN A 44 -1.48 -5.03 -6.87
N SER A 45 -2.14 -4.11 -7.55
CA SER A 45 -1.59 -2.79 -7.85
C SER A 45 -1.96 -1.78 -6.78
N LEU A 46 -1.00 -0.87 -6.51
CA LEU A 46 -1.18 0.31 -5.68
C LEU A 46 -0.93 1.56 -6.51
N TRP A 47 -1.70 2.59 -6.22
CA TRP A 47 -1.54 3.93 -6.78
C TRP A 47 -1.50 4.94 -5.65
N MET A 48 -0.53 5.83 -5.69
CA MET A 48 -0.41 6.92 -4.74
C MET A 48 -0.47 8.24 -5.50
N THR A 49 -1.21 9.20 -4.97
CA THR A 49 -1.31 10.54 -5.54
C THR A 49 0.00 11.31 -5.41
N ARG A 50 0.12 12.41 -6.15
CA ARG A 50 1.19 13.38 -5.91
C ARG A 50 1.14 13.86 -4.46
N THR A 51 2.31 14.16 -3.92
CA THR A 51 2.46 14.65 -2.53
C THR A 51 1.59 15.88 -2.28
N GLY A 52 0.84 15.87 -1.18
CA GLY A 52 -0.04 16.96 -0.79
C GLY A 52 -1.34 17.07 -1.60
N THR A 53 -1.69 16.06 -2.40
CA THR A 53 -2.93 16.02 -3.17
C THR A 53 -3.76 14.77 -2.85
N GLU A 54 -5.06 14.84 -3.10
CA GLU A 54 -5.99 13.73 -2.82
C GLU A 54 -6.43 12.97 -4.08
N SER A 55 -6.27 13.56 -5.25
CA SER A 55 -6.77 12.98 -6.51
C SER A 55 -5.84 13.13 -7.70
N ASN A 56 -4.70 13.79 -7.53
CA ASN A 56 -3.77 14.03 -8.61
C ASN A 56 -2.84 12.83 -8.81
N LEU A 57 -3.05 12.07 -9.88
CA LEU A 57 -2.26 10.91 -10.29
C LEU A 57 -1.33 11.22 -11.47
N SER A 58 -1.06 12.48 -11.76
CA SER A 58 -0.15 12.90 -12.83
C SER A 58 1.31 12.61 -12.49
N TYR A 59 2.11 12.42 -13.50
CA TYR A 59 3.55 12.23 -13.38
C TYR A 59 4.31 13.05 -14.39
N SER A 60 5.59 13.29 -14.15
CA SER A 60 6.48 14.09 -14.99
C SER A 60 7.50 13.21 -15.72
N LEU A 61 8.03 13.72 -16.82
CA LEU A 61 9.18 13.16 -17.53
C LEU A 61 10.27 14.25 -17.67
N PRO A 62 11.43 14.09 -17.01
CA PRO A 62 11.83 13.00 -16.10
C PRO A 62 11.03 12.99 -14.81
N THR A 63 10.92 11.82 -14.18
CA THR A 63 10.17 11.61 -12.94
C THR A 63 10.75 12.42 -11.79
N LYS A 64 9.86 13.05 -11.00
CA LYS A 64 10.20 13.82 -9.79
C LYS A 64 9.79 13.08 -8.53
N ASP A 65 10.37 13.42 -7.40
CA ASP A 65 10.11 12.76 -6.11
C ASP A 65 8.68 12.98 -5.59
N ASP A 66 8.06 14.07 -5.96
CA ASP A 66 6.68 14.40 -5.60
C ASP A 66 5.61 13.85 -6.57
N ASP A 67 6.02 13.21 -7.66
CA ASP A 67 5.11 12.64 -8.64
C ASP A 67 4.27 11.49 -8.08
N ALA A 68 3.15 11.19 -8.74
CA ALA A 68 2.33 10.04 -8.44
C ALA A 68 3.13 8.72 -8.59
N ILE A 69 2.81 7.75 -7.75
CA ILE A 69 3.45 6.45 -7.72
C ILE A 69 2.45 5.40 -8.16
N ALA A 70 2.86 4.50 -9.05
CA ALA A 70 2.10 3.32 -9.41
C ALA A 70 3.04 2.12 -9.45
N PHE A 71 2.70 1.06 -8.71
CA PHE A 71 3.47 -0.17 -8.69
C PHE A 71 2.59 -1.38 -8.41
N ARG A 72 3.13 -2.55 -8.67
CA ARG A 72 2.47 -3.83 -8.43
C ARG A 72 3.25 -4.63 -7.40
N VAL A 73 2.53 -5.21 -6.43
CA VAL A 73 3.11 -6.17 -5.48
C VAL A 73 3.44 -7.46 -6.24
N ALA A 74 4.72 -7.82 -6.25
CA ALA A 74 5.20 -9.03 -6.90
C ALA A 74 4.99 -10.23 -5.98
N ALA A 75 3.80 -10.82 -6.00
CA ALA A 75 3.47 -12.04 -5.27
C ALA A 75 3.47 -13.25 -6.22
N ARG A 76 3.81 -14.42 -5.69
CA ARG A 76 3.76 -15.69 -6.44
C ARG A 76 2.36 -16.10 -6.83
N GLU A 77 1.38 -15.72 -6.02
CA GLU A 77 -0.04 -16.00 -6.23
C GLU A 77 -0.81 -14.70 -6.43
N ALA A 78 -1.91 -14.75 -7.18
CA ALA A 78 -2.79 -13.61 -7.37
C ALA A 78 -3.50 -13.27 -6.06
N ASN A 79 -3.10 -12.20 -5.42
CA ASN A 79 -3.60 -11.77 -4.12
C ASN A 79 -4.22 -10.40 -4.21
N THR A 80 -5.52 -10.32 -4.00
CA THR A 80 -6.20 -9.03 -3.93
C THR A 80 -5.80 -8.29 -2.67
N ILE A 81 -5.35 -7.05 -2.82
CA ILE A 81 -5.14 -6.14 -1.68
C ILE A 81 -6.52 -5.78 -1.12
N ARG A 82 -6.77 -6.17 0.12
CA ARG A 82 -8.06 -5.97 0.79
C ARG A 82 -8.06 -4.73 1.68
N HIS A 83 -6.96 -4.48 2.36
CA HIS A 83 -6.84 -3.39 3.32
C HIS A 83 -5.49 -2.68 3.20
N LEU A 84 -5.52 -1.37 3.41
CA LEU A 84 -4.34 -0.51 3.51
C LEU A 84 -4.37 0.19 4.86
N LEU A 85 -3.30 0.08 5.63
CA LEU A 85 -3.20 0.63 6.97
C LEU A 85 -1.90 1.39 7.14
N PRO A 86 -1.96 2.69 7.48
CA PRO A 86 -0.77 3.47 7.75
C PRO A 86 -0.31 3.22 9.19
N LEU A 87 0.92 2.74 9.33
CA LEU A 87 1.69 2.72 10.56
C LEU A 87 2.98 3.52 10.33
N ASP A 88 4.09 3.12 10.94
CA ASP A 88 5.40 3.68 10.59
C ASP A 88 5.77 3.39 9.12
N SER A 89 5.25 2.30 8.60
CA SER A 89 5.25 1.95 7.18
C SER A 89 3.82 1.68 6.73
N LEU A 90 3.54 1.80 5.44
CA LEU A 90 2.24 1.42 4.89
C LEU A 90 2.15 -0.11 4.85
N MET A 91 1.13 -0.64 5.50
CA MET A 91 0.83 -2.07 5.47
C MET A 91 -0.27 -2.36 4.46
N ALA A 92 0.00 -3.26 3.52
CA ALA A 92 -0.96 -3.77 2.56
C ALA A 92 -1.32 -5.21 2.93
N LEU A 93 -2.56 -5.42 3.36
CA LEU A 93 -3.06 -6.74 3.71
C LEU A 93 -3.77 -7.37 2.51
N THR A 94 -3.26 -8.50 2.07
CA THR A 94 -3.84 -9.27 0.97
C THR A 94 -4.56 -10.53 1.47
N ALA A 95 -5.20 -11.23 0.56
CA ALA A 95 -5.89 -12.48 0.88
C ALA A 95 -4.95 -13.61 1.35
N ALA A 96 -3.66 -13.54 1.05
CA ALA A 96 -2.70 -14.62 1.35
C ALA A 96 -1.41 -14.15 2.03
N ALA A 97 -1.17 -12.86 2.14
CA ALA A 97 0.05 -12.33 2.76
C ALA A 97 -0.15 -10.90 3.28
N GLU A 98 0.70 -10.49 4.18
CA GLU A 98 0.83 -9.14 4.68
C GLU A 98 2.12 -8.53 4.14
N TRP A 99 2.00 -7.34 3.54
CA TRP A 99 3.09 -6.65 2.87
C TRP A 99 3.41 -5.32 3.53
N ARG A 100 4.69 -5.02 3.63
CA ARG A 100 5.19 -3.72 4.07
C ARG A 100 5.66 -2.92 2.87
N VAL A 101 5.11 -1.72 2.71
CA VAL A 101 5.51 -0.74 1.70
C VAL A 101 6.30 0.36 2.40
N THR A 102 7.53 0.56 1.98
CA THR A 102 8.45 1.54 2.57
C THR A 102 9.35 2.14 1.50
N SER A 103 10.17 3.11 1.89
CA SER A 103 11.21 3.67 1.02
C SER A 103 12.53 2.91 1.14
N VAL A 104 13.33 2.99 0.09
CA VAL A 104 14.72 2.49 0.08
C VAL A 104 15.65 3.69 0.00
N ASN A 105 16.59 3.81 0.94
CA ASN A 105 17.59 4.89 0.98
C ASN A 105 17.00 6.32 0.99
N SER A 106 15.77 6.49 1.46
CA SER A 106 15.09 7.77 1.56
C SER A 106 14.20 7.78 2.80
N ASP A 107 14.00 8.95 3.40
CA ASP A 107 13.11 9.12 4.55
C ASP A 107 11.63 9.10 4.13
N ALA A 108 11.34 9.35 2.86
CA ALA A 108 9.99 9.36 2.32
C ALA A 108 9.87 8.48 1.08
N ILE A 109 8.67 7.97 0.80
CA ILE A 109 8.37 7.21 -0.41
C ILE A 109 8.36 8.15 -1.62
N THR A 110 9.18 7.81 -2.62
CA THR A 110 9.24 8.48 -3.92
C THR A 110 9.06 7.45 -5.04
N PRO A 111 8.74 7.86 -6.29
CA PRO A 111 8.58 6.91 -7.40
C PRO A 111 9.80 6.01 -7.65
N SER A 112 10.99 6.47 -7.30
CA SER A 112 12.24 5.74 -7.48
C SER A 112 12.72 4.98 -6.24
N SER A 113 12.08 5.14 -5.08
CA SER A 113 12.53 4.59 -3.80
C SER A 113 11.48 3.74 -3.09
N VAL A 114 10.56 3.13 -3.82
CA VAL A 114 9.54 2.24 -3.26
C VAL A 114 10.10 0.84 -3.09
N ALA A 115 9.94 0.26 -1.89
CA ALA A 115 10.22 -1.13 -1.61
C ALA A 115 8.97 -1.81 -1.03
N VAL A 116 8.68 -3.02 -1.50
CA VAL A 116 7.57 -3.85 -1.03
C VAL A 116 8.13 -5.18 -0.57
N ARG A 117 7.90 -5.53 0.70
CA ARG A 117 8.43 -6.77 1.29
C ARG A 117 7.33 -7.52 2.02
N PRO A 118 7.24 -8.85 1.86
CA PRO A 118 6.32 -9.67 2.64
C PRO A 118 6.76 -9.71 4.11
N GLN A 119 5.79 -9.63 5.01
CA GLN A 119 6.04 -9.73 6.45
C GLN A 119 5.54 -11.08 7.00
N SER A 120 4.41 -11.55 6.51
CA SER A 120 3.89 -12.87 6.82
C SER A 120 3.00 -13.39 5.67
N TYR A 121 2.62 -14.67 5.73
CA TYR A 121 1.82 -15.34 4.72
C TYR A 121 0.53 -15.93 5.30
N VAL A 122 -0.06 -15.24 6.27
CA VAL A 122 -1.33 -15.67 6.88
C VAL A 122 -2.52 -15.25 6.03
N GLY A 123 -2.50 -14.02 5.53
CA GLY A 123 -3.59 -13.40 4.81
C GLY A 123 -4.68 -12.82 5.71
N ALA A 124 -5.30 -11.74 5.25
CA ALA A 124 -6.37 -11.04 5.94
C ALA A 124 -7.74 -11.37 5.35
N GLY A 125 -8.75 -11.49 6.23
CA GLY A 125 -10.14 -11.61 5.84
C GLY A 125 -10.71 -10.31 5.29
N GLN A 126 -12.01 -10.30 5.03
CA GLN A 126 -12.70 -9.10 4.53
C GLN A 126 -13.11 -8.12 5.65
N ALA A 127 -13.16 -8.61 6.90
CA ALA A 127 -13.45 -7.76 8.05
C ALA A 127 -12.40 -6.66 8.20
N GLN A 128 -12.87 -5.46 8.49
CA GLN A 128 -11.99 -4.31 8.60
C GLN A 128 -11.01 -4.47 9.78
N PRO A 129 -9.71 -4.34 9.55
CA PRO A 129 -8.71 -4.36 10.62
C PRO A 129 -8.83 -3.13 11.53
N VAL A 130 -8.38 -3.28 12.76
CA VAL A 130 -8.33 -2.22 13.75
C VAL A 130 -6.89 -1.96 14.15
N VAL A 131 -6.51 -0.69 14.19
CA VAL A 131 -5.20 -0.27 14.67
C VAL A 131 -5.31 0.01 16.17
N VAL A 132 -4.50 -0.69 16.96
CA VAL A 132 -4.40 -0.50 18.42
C VAL A 132 -2.95 -0.18 18.75
N ASN A 133 -2.70 1.05 19.23
CA ASN A 133 -1.35 1.59 19.39
C ASN A 133 -0.56 1.53 18.07
N SER A 134 0.50 0.74 18.01
CA SER A 134 1.32 0.52 16.82
C SER A 134 1.15 -0.87 16.20
N SER A 135 0.10 -1.59 16.58
CA SER A 135 -0.24 -2.93 16.09
C SER A 135 -1.54 -2.92 15.31
N ILE A 136 -1.67 -3.88 14.40
CA ILE A 136 -2.89 -4.12 13.64
C ILE A 136 -3.53 -5.42 14.14
N LEU A 137 -4.81 -5.33 14.52
CA LEU A 137 -5.64 -6.51 14.79
C LEU A 137 -6.50 -6.78 13.57
N TYR A 138 -6.44 -7.98 13.04
CA TYR A 138 -7.19 -8.39 11.85
C TYR A 138 -7.67 -9.82 11.92
N GLY A 139 -8.77 -10.12 11.25
CA GLY A 139 -9.24 -11.49 11.06
C GLY A 139 -8.38 -12.20 10.02
N ALA A 140 -7.89 -13.39 10.32
CA ALA A 140 -7.18 -14.21 9.36
C ALA A 140 -8.09 -14.59 8.19
N ALA A 141 -7.52 -14.75 6.99
CA ALA A 141 -8.28 -15.15 5.80
C ALA A 141 -8.91 -16.54 5.96
N ARG A 142 -8.31 -17.39 6.76
CA ARG A 142 -8.78 -18.77 7.04
C ARG A 142 -8.74 -19.04 8.54
N GLY A 143 -9.66 -19.87 9.01
CA GLY A 143 -9.66 -20.41 10.37
C GLY A 143 -10.37 -19.57 11.43
N GLY A 144 -10.91 -18.39 11.10
CA GLY A 144 -11.67 -17.55 12.04
C GLY A 144 -10.85 -16.99 13.20
N HIS A 145 -9.53 -16.99 13.09
CA HIS A 145 -8.63 -16.48 14.13
C HIS A 145 -8.45 -14.96 14.02
N VAL A 146 -8.35 -14.30 15.17
CA VAL A 146 -7.90 -12.92 15.27
C VAL A 146 -6.40 -12.90 15.45
N ARG A 147 -5.72 -12.18 14.60
CA ARG A 147 -4.26 -12.06 14.61
C ARG A 147 -3.82 -10.64 14.86
N GLU A 148 -2.65 -10.51 15.45
CA GLU A 148 -1.97 -9.25 15.69
C GLU A 148 -0.75 -9.15 14.77
N LEU A 149 -0.58 -8.03 14.10
CA LEU A 149 0.61 -7.68 13.32
C LEU A 149 1.31 -6.52 14.01
N ALA A 150 2.48 -6.78 14.57
CA ALA A 150 3.28 -5.80 15.33
C ALA A 150 4.72 -5.78 14.84
N TYR A 151 5.36 -4.60 14.95
CA TYR A 151 6.77 -4.47 14.61
C TYR A 151 7.65 -5.13 15.67
N ASN A 152 8.59 -5.97 15.22
CA ASN A 152 9.58 -6.62 16.08
C ASN A 152 11.00 -6.16 15.69
N TRP A 153 11.67 -5.47 16.60
CA TRP A 153 13.01 -4.94 16.38
C TRP A 153 14.06 -6.03 16.15
N GLN A 154 13.92 -7.17 16.81
CA GLN A 154 14.84 -8.30 16.66
C GLN A 154 14.72 -8.97 15.29
N ALA A 155 13.49 -9.05 14.77
CA ALA A 155 13.21 -9.59 13.44
C ALA A 155 13.42 -8.56 12.32
N GLY A 156 13.55 -7.28 12.64
CA GLY A 156 13.69 -6.19 11.68
C GLY A 156 12.46 -5.94 10.81
N GLY A 157 11.27 -6.32 11.27
CA GLY A 157 10.02 -6.18 10.52
C GLY A 157 8.79 -6.50 11.36
N TYR A 158 7.63 -6.54 10.69
CA TYR A 158 6.37 -6.90 11.32
C TYR A 158 6.23 -8.42 11.42
N ILE A 159 5.80 -8.90 12.58
CA ILE A 159 5.48 -10.30 12.83
C ILE A 159 4.02 -10.44 13.21
N THR A 160 3.43 -11.59 12.90
CA THR A 160 2.05 -11.89 13.24
C THR A 160 1.98 -12.89 14.40
N GLY A 161 1.04 -12.66 15.33
CA GLY A 161 0.73 -13.52 16.44
C GLY A 161 -0.76 -13.88 16.47
N ASP A 162 -1.11 -15.06 16.93
CA ASP A 162 -2.49 -15.48 17.09
C ASP A 162 -3.01 -15.13 18.48
N LEU A 163 -3.98 -14.23 18.57
CA LEU A 163 -4.61 -13.83 19.80
C LEU A 163 -5.71 -14.78 20.25
N SER A 164 -6.28 -15.55 19.32
CA SER A 164 -7.37 -16.49 19.62
C SER A 164 -6.93 -17.73 20.37
N LEU A 165 -5.64 -18.01 20.46
CA LEU A 165 -5.10 -19.16 21.19
C LEU A 165 -5.42 -19.15 22.69
N ARG A 166 -5.65 -17.95 23.26
CA ARG A 166 -5.95 -17.78 24.70
C ARG A 166 -7.42 -17.64 25.00
N ALA A 167 -8.25 -17.55 23.99
CA ALA A 167 -9.71 -17.40 24.10
C ALA A 167 -10.40 -18.16 22.98
N PRO A 168 -10.39 -19.51 23.00
CA PRO A 168 -11.12 -20.29 22.03
C PRO A 168 -12.62 -20.15 22.28
N HIS A 169 -13.31 -19.56 21.31
CA HIS A 169 -14.78 -19.43 21.29
C HIS A 169 -15.33 -20.17 20.07
#